data_995bc4b1fdda2bf174ab26f2b14c7b5f
#
_entry.id   995bc4b1fdda2bf174ab26f2b14c7b5f
#
_cell.length_a   1.000
_cell.length_b   1.000
_cell.length_c   1.000
_cell.angle_alpha   90.00
_cell.angle_beta   90.00
_cell.angle_gamma   90.00
#
_symmetry.space_group_name_H-M   'P 1'
#
loop_
_entity.id
_entity.type
_entity.pdbx_description
1 polymer ?
#
loop_
_entity_poly.entity_id
_entity_poly.type
_entity_poly.pdbx_seq_one_letter_code
_entity_poly.pdbx_strand_id
1 'polypeptide(L)'
;MRAARNLIITLLVSSLLCGCTQTEQFKLYGESEEENTNISTWVGCGWSTKPGEKDAVSEAISIMEEGLKGKKPEYIIAFMTVDYNVTEIVEEILKHYPGVQLYGGTSCTAVLTKDGYHTSTNGALAVMGIYSENITFGVGGAEIGDEKSAREAGRAAITEAISNAGLDGKPDIVLITASPGHEEEILSGIEEVIGEDVPVFGGSAADNTIEGKWKQIANDRVYSNGVSVTAIFTSMKIGYAFESGYLIMEKEGVITKSSGRRIYEIDGKPAADVYNEWTSGKVFGKYANQTSGKVTILANATFYPLAKKVVGVDNKTHYISIHPESVNLSDRSISVFVNVSDGERVQLMHGTWEILLNRGQTTPAKALEKGNIEKGETAFGIYIFCAGTLLAIPENERDKLPLLVGQTIGAPFIGTFTFGEQGFIEGVGNVHENLANSIVVVG
;
A
#
# COMPACT_ATOMS: atom_id res chain seq x y z
N MET A 1 37.40 -33.91 -30.94
CA MET A 1 37.29 -35.07 -31.86
C MET A 1 35.89 -35.67 -31.73
N ARG A 2 35.24 -35.80 -32.90
CA ARG A 2 34.05 -36.58 -33.28
C ARG A 2 32.71 -36.25 -32.54
N ALA A 3 31.74 -35.62 -33.16
CA ALA A 3 30.97 -35.83 -34.39
C ALA A 3 29.71 -36.71 -34.18
N ALA A 4 28.58 -36.04 -34.27
CA ALA A 4 27.36 -36.29 -35.07
C ALA A 4 26.73 -37.71 -35.10
N ARG A 5 25.40 -37.75 -35.01
CA ARG A 5 24.60 -38.25 -36.13
C ARG A 5 23.07 -38.15 -35.86
N ASN A 6 22.40 -37.52 -36.83
CA ASN A 6 20.97 -37.54 -37.07
C ASN A 6 20.45 -38.95 -37.37
N LEU A 7 19.18 -39.24 -37.04
CA LEU A 7 18.43 -40.30 -37.65
C LEU A 7 17.01 -39.83 -38.02
N ILE A 8 16.83 -39.67 -39.33
CA ILE A 8 15.53 -39.52 -40.03
C ILE A 8 14.98 -40.93 -40.26
N ILE A 9 13.75 -41.21 -39.90
CA ILE A 9 13.03 -42.40 -40.36
C ILE A 9 11.87 -41.97 -41.21
N THR A 10 12.03 -42.23 -42.51
CA THR A 10 10.99 -42.17 -43.59
C THR A 10 10.31 -43.51 -43.64
N LEU A 11 8.98 -43.57 -43.58
CA LEU A 11 8.20 -44.73 -43.92
C LEU A 11 7.28 -44.38 -45.10
N LEU A 12 7.61 -44.92 -46.24
CA LEU A 12 6.76 -45.06 -47.46
C LEU A 12 5.88 -46.32 -47.31
N VAL A 13 4.58 -46.21 -47.53
CA VAL A 13 3.76 -47.32 -48.00
C VAL A 13 2.85 -46.84 -49.15
N SER A 14 2.95 -47.58 -50.22
CA SER A 14 2.35 -47.35 -51.54
C SER A 14 0.89 -47.84 -51.64
N SER A 15 0.11 -47.05 -52.32
CA SER A 15 -0.99 -47.28 -53.29
C SER A 15 -1.76 -48.59 -53.37
N LEU A 16 -3.10 -48.51 -53.44
CA LEU A 16 -3.87 -49.15 -54.53
C LEU A 16 -5.23 -48.43 -54.73
N LEU A 17 -5.53 -48.24 -55.98
CA LEU A 17 -6.62 -47.50 -56.65
C LEU A 17 -8.03 -48.10 -56.35
N CYS A 18 -9.01 -47.21 -56.12
CA CYS A 18 -10.30 -47.32 -56.84
C CYS A 18 -11.01 -45.95 -56.85
N GLY A 19 -11.40 -45.49 -57.99
CA GLY A 19 -11.91 -44.14 -58.23
C GLY A 19 -13.36 -43.96 -57.75
N CYS A 20 -13.63 -42.72 -57.36
CA CYS A 20 -14.88 -42.01 -57.57
C CYS A 20 -14.63 -40.51 -57.36
N THR A 21 -14.98 -39.79 -58.40
CA THR A 21 -14.90 -38.30 -58.45
C THR A 21 -15.98 -37.70 -57.55
N GLN A 22 -15.57 -37.00 -56.50
CA GLN A 22 -16.29 -35.86 -55.96
C GLN A 22 -15.26 -34.86 -55.40
N THR A 23 -15.20 -33.70 -56.02
CA THR A 23 -14.48 -32.55 -55.55
C THR A 23 -15.20 -31.98 -54.34
N GLU A 24 -14.82 -32.36 -53.15
CA GLU A 24 -15.11 -31.60 -51.93
C GLU A 24 -13.97 -30.63 -51.70
N GLN A 25 -14.32 -29.35 -51.87
CA GLN A 25 -13.49 -28.25 -51.40
C GLN A 25 -13.31 -28.35 -49.88
N PHE A 26 -12.12 -28.72 -49.42
CA PHE A 26 -11.71 -28.46 -48.06
C PHE A 26 -11.62 -26.97 -47.89
N LYS A 27 -12.65 -26.37 -47.27
CA LYS A 27 -12.58 -25.09 -46.64
C LYS A 27 -11.58 -25.24 -45.50
N LEU A 28 -10.42 -24.63 -45.64
CA LEU A 28 -9.54 -24.27 -44.55
C LEU A 28 -10.38 -23.44 -43.59
N TYR A 29 -10.73 -24.04 -42.43
CA TYR A 29 -11.35 -23.31 -41.33
C TYR A 29 -10.35 -22.27 -40.87
N GLY A 30 -10.87 -21.09 -40.82
CA GLY A 30 -10.30 -19.83 -40.62
C GLY A 30 -9.36 -19.73 -39.44
N GLU A 31 -8.51 -18.77 -39.61
CA GLU A 31 -7.88 -17.97 -38.59
C GLU A 31 -8.86 -17.84 -37.44
N SER A 32 -8.45 -18.31 -36.25
CA SER A 32 -9.08 -17.91 -35.03
C SER A 32 -9.04 -16.38 -35.02
N GLU A 33 -10.21 -15.76 -35.10
CA GLU A 33 -10.35 -14.39 -34.69
C GLU A 33 -9.74 -14.36 -33.26
N GLU A 34 -8.59 -13.70 -33.12
CA GLU A 34 -8.14 -13.22 -31.82
C GLU A 34 -9.38 -12.51 -31.25
N GLU A 35 -9.91 -13.02 -30.17
CA GLU A 35 -10.85 -12.30 -29.34
C GLU A 35 -10.17 -10.96 -29.06
N ASN A 36 -10.67 -9.94 -29.72
CA ASN A 36 -10.34 -8.56 -29.48
C ASN A 36 -10.83 -8.31 -28.03
N THR A 37 -9.97 -8.61 -27.06
CA THR A 37 -10.20 -8.23 -25.69
C THR A 37 -10.25 -6.72 -25.71
N ASN A 38 -11.47 -6.21 -25.69
CA ASN A 38 -11.75 -4.77 -25.70
C ASN A 38 -11.09 -4.22 -24.43
N ILE A 39 -9.85 -3.72 -24.59
CA ILE A 39 -9.17 -3.05 -23.48
C ILE A 39 -10.03 -1.84 -23.13
N SER A 40 -10.71 -1.90 -21.99
CA SER A 40 -11.61 -0.86 -21.50
C SER A 40 -10.96 0.00 -20.41
N THR A 41 -9.70 -0.31 -20.05
CA THR A 41 -8.93 0.39 -19.01
C THR A 41 -7.54 0.74 -19.53
N TRP A 42 -7.19 2.02 -19.49
CA TRP A 42 -5.88 2.57 -19.84
C TRP A 42 -5.25 3.19 -18.60
N VAL A 43 -4.00 2.82 -18.35
CA VAL A 43 -3.26 3.28 -17.19
C VAL A 43 -1.90 3.78 -17.61
N GLY A 44 -1.58 4.99 -17.21
CA GLY A 44 -0.25 5.56 -17.35
C GLY A 44 0.33 5.87 -15.99
N CYS A 45 1.63 5.66 -15.81
CA CYS A 45 2.34 6.00 -14.60
C CYS A 45 3.60 6.77 -14.97
N GLY A 46 3.77 7.96 -14.39
CA GLY A 46 4.92 8.82 -14.62
C GLY A 46 5.54 9.30 -13.34
N TRP A 47 6.74 9.82 -13.42
CA TRP A 47 7.50 10.29 -12.27
C TRP A 47 8.44 11.43 -12.66
N SER A 48 8.90 12.19 -11.66
CA SER A 48 9.92 13.21 -11.84
C SER A 48 10.70 13.46 -10.55
N THR A 49 11.96 13.86 -10.69
CA THR A 49 12.80 14.40 -9.63
C THR A 49 13.39 15.76 -10.02
N LYS A 50 12.82 16.43 -10.99
CA LYS A 50 13.25 17.77 -11.42
C LYS A 50 13.02 18.81 -10.33
N PRO A 51 13.91 19.78 -10.19
CA PRO A 51 13.67 20.92 -9.33
C PRO A 51 12.49 21.75 -9.88
N GLY A 52 11.64 22.22 -8.95
CA GLY A 52 10.47 23.05 -9.26
C GLY A 52 9.25 22.25 -9.69
N GLU A 53 8.12 22.63 -9.10
CA GLU A 53 6.85 21.91 -9.15
C GLU A 53 6.31 21.79 -10.58
N LYS A 54 6.35 22.87 -11.33
CA LYS A 54 5.86 22.93 -12.71
C LYS A 54 6.61 21.99 -13.64
N ASP A 55 7.95 21.98 -13.56
CA ASP A 55 8.78 21.12 -14.40
C ASP A 55 8.65 19.66 -14.00
N ALA A 56 8.52 19.39 -12.70
CA ALA A 56 8.27 18.05 -12.18
C ALA A 56 6.92 17.51 -12.66
N VAL A 57 5.85 18.30 -12.54
CA VAL A 57 4.51 17.90 -13.02
C VAL A 57 4.50 17.69 -14.53
N SER A 58 5.10 18.60 -15.32
CA SER A 58 5.15 18.48 -16.77
C SER A 58 5.86 17.20 -17.23
N GLU A 59 6.98 16.85 -16.60
CA GLU A 59 7.70 15.60 -16.92
C GLU A 59 6.90 14.35 -16.51
N ALA A 60 6.39 14.32 -15.28
CA ALA A 60 5.63 13.19 -14.77
C ALA A 60 4.35 12.94 -15.61
N ILE A 61 3.63 14.01 -15.99
CA ILE A 61 2.45 13.91 -16.86
C ILE A 61 2.84 13.41 -18.25
N SER A 62 3.92 13.92 -18.84
CA SER A 62 4.36 13.48 -20.18
C SER A 62 4.64 11.97 -20.23
N ILE A 63 5.27 11.43 -19.18
CA ILE A 63 5.52 9.98 -19.06
C ILE A 63 4.20 9.21 -18.84
N MET A 64 3.32 9.74 -17.96
CA MET A 64 2.01 9.14 -17.69
C MET A 64 1.14 9.04 -18.96
N GLU A 65 1.15 10.06 -19.83
CA GLU A 65 0.36 10.11 -21.05
C GLU A 65 0.74 9.02 -22.06
N GLU A 66 1.98 8.54 -22.07
CA GLU A 66 2.41 7.43 -22.94
C GLU A 66 1.60 6.16 -22.64
N GLY A 67 1.33 5.85 -21.37
CA GLY A 67 0.51 4.71 -20.96
C GLY A 67 -0.98 4.88 -21.25
N LEU A 68 -1.48 6.10 -21.21
CA LEU A 68 -2.89 6.43 -21.50
C LEU A 68 -3.24 6.38 -22.99
N LYS A 69 -2.24 6.35 -23.90
CA LYS A 69 -2.44 6.19 -25.35
C LYS A 69 -3.47 7.16 -25.94
N GLY A 70 -3.45 8.40 -25.48
CA GLY A 70 -4.36 9.46 -25.92
C GLY A 70 -5.72 9.51 -25.23
N LYS A 71 -5.98 8.64 -24.24
CA LYS A 71 -7.14 8.78 -23.37
C LYS A 71 -6.88 9.86 -22.32
N LYS A 72 -7.92 10.60 -21.94
CA LYS A 72 -7.86 11.57 -20.86
C LYS A 72 -8.17 10.85 -19.54
N PRO A 73 -7.31 10.95 -18.49
CA PRO A 73 -7.57 10.29 -17.23
C PRO A 73 -8.82 10.88 -16.55
N GLU A 74 -9.62 10.02 -15.94
CA GLU A 74 -10.76 10.39 -15.11
C GLU A 74 -10.37 10.42 -13.63
N TYR A 75 -9.30 9.71 -13.30
CA TYR A 75 -8.74 9.62 -11.95
C TYR A 75 -7.22 9.70 -12.00
N ILE A 76 -6.64 10.47 -11.08
CA ILE A 76 -5.19 10.60 -10.90
C ILE A 76 -4.84 10.34 -9.44
N ILE A 77 -3.85 9.48 -9.21
CA ILE A 77 -3.16 9.33 -7.94
C ILE A 77 -1.85 10.12 -8.04
N ALA A 78 -1.54 10.93 -7.01
CA ALA A 78 -0.29 11.68 -6.93
C ALA A 78 0.36 11.48 -5.55
N PHE A 79 1.55 10.88 -5.54
CA PHE A 79 2.40 10.76 -4.35
C PHE A 79 3.68 11.55 -4.55
N MET A 80 4.10 12.28 -3.53
CA MET A 80 5.30 13.13 -3.60
C MET A 80 5.99 13.26 -2.25
N THR A 81 7.27 13.62 -2.25
CA THR A 81 7.96 13.99 -1.02
C THR A 81 7.63 15.43 -0.61
N VAL A 82 7.82 15.76 0.67
CA VAL A 82 7.55 17.10 1.21
C VAL A 82 8.53 18.19 0.76
N ASP A 83 9.48 17.83 -0.07
CA ASP A 83 10.45 18.78 -0.65
C ASP A 83 9.79 19.66 -1.72
N TYR A 84 8.67 19.22 -2.30
CA TYR A 84 7.82 20.04 -3.17
C TYR A 84 6.74 20.78 -2.38
N ASN A 85 6.33 21.96 -2.90
CA ASN A 85 5.09 22.61 -2.48
C ASN A 85 3.88 21.84 -3.03
N VAL A 86 3.24 21.05 -2.16
CA VAL A 86 2.14 20.16 -2.53
C VAL A 86 0.98 20.92 -3.17
N THR A 87 0.67 22.14 -2.70
CA THR A 87 -0.40 22.96 -3.28
C THR A 87 -0.10 23.33 -4.73
N GLU A 88 1.13 23.73 -5.03
CA GLU A 88 1.54 24.06 -6.40
C GLU A 88 1.52 22.83 -7.32
N ILE A 89 1.92 21.64 -6.82
CA ILE A 89 1.80 20.38 -7.58
C ILE A 89 0.34 20.10 -7.93
N VAL A 90 -0.57 20.21 -6.95
CA VAL A 90 -2.03 19.99 -7.17
C VAL A 90 -2.58 20.99 -8.20
N GLU A 91 -2.27 22.27 -8.05
CA GLU A 91 -2.68 23.31 -9.00
C GLU A 91 -2.18 23.05 -10.42
N GLU A 92 -0.92 22.62 -10.59
CA GLU A 92 -0.37 22.31 -11.91
C GLU A 92 -1.01 21.06 -12.52
N ILE A 93 -1.26 19.98 -11.74
CA ILE A 93 -1.99 18.80 -12.23
C ILE A 93 -3.40 19.20 -12.71
N LEU A 94 -4.13 19.99 -11.92
CA LEU A 94 -5.50 20.41 -12.25
C LEU A 94 -5.57 21.42 -13.42
N LYS A 95 -4.50 22.14 -13.73
CA LYS A 95 -4.40 22.94 -14.96
C LYS A 95 -4.33 22.06 -16.20
N HIS A 96 -3.61 20.91 -16.13
CA HIS A 96 -3.55 19.93 -17.23
C HIS A 96 -4.86 19.16 -17.38
N TYR A 97 -5.49 18.80 -16.25
CA TYR A 97 -6.71 17.97 -16.21
C TYR A 97 -7.80 18.61 -15.35
N PRO A 98 -8.46 19.70 -15.82
CA PRO A 98 -9.54 20.33 -15.06
C PRO A 98 -10.67 19.35 -14.77
N GLY A 99 -11.05 19.24 -13.49
CA GLY A 99 -12.16 18.40 -13.04
C GLY A 99 -11.86 16.90 -12.92
N VAL A 100 -10.60 16.49 -13.05
CA VAL A 100 -10.18 15.11 -12.75
C VAL A 100 -10.36 14.81 -11.27
N GLN A 101 -10.73 13.58 -10.93
CA GLN A 101 -10.69 13.11 -9.54
C GLN A 101 -9.23 12.91 -9.13
N LEU A 102 -8.74 13.69 -8.17
CA LEU A 102 -7.33 13.70 -7.75
C LEU A 102 -7.21 13.24 -6.29
N TYR A 103 -6.45 12.18 -6.07
CA TYR A 103 -6.17 11.60 -4.75
C TYR A 103 -4.68 11.50 -4.52
N GLY A 104 -4.24 11.59 -3.27
CA GLY A 104 -2.85 11.33 -2.93
C GLY A 104 -2.41 11.89 -1.59
N GLY A 105 -1.11 12.07 -1.48
CA GLY A 105 -0.48 12.62 -0.28
C GLY A 105 1.04 12.53 -0.32
N THR A 106 1.65 12.95 0.78
CA THR A 106 3.12 12.95 0.88
C THR A 106 3.67 11.62 1.36
N SER A 107 4.84 11.30 0.82
CA SER A 107 5.62 10.08 1.00
C SER A 107 6.95 10.38 1.68
N CYS A 108 7.44 9.47 2.52
CA CYS A 108 8.74 9.61 3.19
C CYS A 108 9.88 9.36 2.21
N THR A 109 10.70 10.37 1.97
CA THR A 109 11.99 10.35 1.25
C THR A 109 11.96 9.92 -0.22
N ALA A 110 10.95 9.20 -0.67
CA ALA A 110 10.89 8.66 -2.03
C ALA A 110 9.45 8.30 -2.45
N VAL A 111 9.28 8.00 -3.74
CA VAL A 111 8.07 7.40 -4.32
C VAL A 111 8.47 6.21 -5.20
N LEU A 112 7.52 5.33 -5.50
CA LEU A 112 7.74 4.15 -6.34
C LEU A 112 6.89 4.17 -7.61
N THR A 113 7.47 3.72 -8.70
CA THR A 113 6.76 3.30 -9.91
C THR A 113 7.36 2.00 -10.45
N LYS A 114 6.79 1.44 -11.49
CA LYS A 114 7.39 0.29 -12.18
C LYS A 114 8.81 0.56 -12.71
N ASP A 115 9.14 1.85 -12.91
CA ASP A 115 10.41 2.28 -13.50
C ASP A 115 11.51 2.49 -12.43
N GLY A 116 11.15 2.49 -11.14
CA GLY A 116 12.16 2.56 -10.09
C GLY A 116 11.71 3.10 -8.73
N TYR A 117 12.70 3.22 -7.86
CA TYR A 117 12.69 3.93 -6.59
C TYR A 117 13.19 5.35 -6.84
N HIS A 118 12.30 6.34 -6.72
CA HIS A 118 12.62 7.72 -7.08
C HIS A 118 12.81 8.57 -5.83
N THR A 119 14.00 9.09 -5.66
CA THR A 119 14.39 9.95 -4.53
C THR A 119 15.34 11.05 -4.99
N SER A 120 15.24 12.24 -4.41
CA SER A 120 16.11 13.37 -4.70
C SER A 120 15.97 14.43 -3.61
N THR A 121 17.02 15.19 -3.38
CA THR A 121 16.98 16.39 -2.52
C THR A 121 16.14 17.54 -3.10
N ASN A 122 15.77 17.47 -4.38
CA ASN A 122 14.87 18.43 -5.02
C ASN A 122 13.40 18.05 -4.88
N GLY A 123 13.12 16.85 -4.38
CA GLY A 123 11.80 16.24 -4.34
C GLY A 123 11.67 15.07 -5.30
N ALA A 124 10.67 14.24 -5.07
CA ALA A 124 10.25 13.15 -5.93
C ALA A 124 8.72 13.18 -6.05
N LEU A 125 8.22 13.04 -7.28
CA LEU A 125 6.80 13.00 -7.63
C LEU A 125 6.54 11.74 -8.45
N ALA A 126 5.47 11.01 -8.12
CA ALA A 126 4.89 9.98 -8.96
C ALA A 126 3.41 10.30 -9.20
N VAL A 127 2.95 10.08 -10.42
CA VAL A 127 1.55 10.23 -10.81
C VAL A 127 1.09 8.99 -11.57
N MET A 128 -0.14 8.54 -11.30
CA MET A 128 -0.79 7.49 -12.07
C MET A 128 -2.15 8.00 -12.55
N GLY A 129 -2.33 8.04 -13.86
CA GLY A 129 -3.60 8.39 -14.49
C GLY A 129 -4.33 7.15 -14.97
N ILE A 130 -5.64 7.11 -14.72
CA ILE A 130 -6.52 5.99 -15.10
C ILE A 130 -7.72 6.53 -15.87
N TYR A 131 -7.99 5.92 -17.03
CA TYR A 131 -9.25 5.99 -17.75
C TYR A 131 -9.84 4.59 -17.83
N SER A 132 -11.08 4.40 -17.43
CA SER A 132 -11.72 3.09 -17.46
C SER A 132 -13.21 3.18 -17.71
N GLU A 133 -13.74 2.27 -18.52
CA GLU A 133 -15.18 2.09 -18.72
C GLU A 133 -15.82 1.16 -17.68
N ASN A 134 -14.98 0.48 -16.87
CA ASN A 134 -15.40 -0.53 -15.89
C ASN A 134 -15.14 -0.12 -14.46
N ILE A 135 -14.56 1.06 -14.22
CA ILE A 135 -14.25 1.55 -12.87
C ILE A 135 -14.77 2.97 -12.74
N THR A 136 -15.48 3.22 -11.66
CA THR A 136 -15.89 4.58 -11.26
C THR A 136 -15.17 4.96 -9.98
N PHE A 137 -14.58 6.15 -10.00
CA PHE A 137 -13.85 6.70 -8.86
C PHE A 137 -14.57 7.93 -8.32
N GLY A 138 -14.60 8.06 -7.01
CA GLY A 138 -14.98 9.32 -6.38
C GLY A 138 -14.02 9.64 -5.25
N VAL A 139 -13.51 10.87 -5.22
CA VAL A 139 -12.56 11.34 -4.21
C VAL A 139 -13.24 12.29 -3.25
N GLY A 140 -13.02 12.10 -1.95
CA GLY A 140 -13.51 12.98 -0.90
C GLY A 140 -12.46 13.22 0.17
N GLY A 141 -12.60 14.29 0.94
CA GLY A 141 -11.66 14.58 2.02
C GLY A 141 -12.23 15.54 3.05
N ALA A 142 -11.67 15.49 4.26
CA ALA A 142 -12.08 16.36 5.36
C ALA A 142 -10.91 16.70 6.27
N GLU A 143 -11.01 17.84 6.95
CA GLU A 143 -10.07 18.26 7.98
C GLU A 143 -10.39 17.60 9.33
N ILE A 144 -9.36 17.32 10.11
CA ILE A 144 -9.43 16.70 11.43
C ILE A 144 -9.08 17.74 12.49
N GLY A 145 -9.94 17.90 13.52
CA GLY A 145 -9.68 18.77 14.67
C GLY A 145 -9.13 18.01 15.88
N ASP A 146 -9.92 17.11 16.43
CA ASP A 146 -9.62 16.25 17.57
C ASP A 146 -10.10 14.81 17.32
N GLU A 147 -10.01 13.89 18.30
CA GLU A 147 -10.43 12.49 18.12
C GLU A 147 -11.88 12.35 17.67
N LYS A 148 -12.79 13.13 18.25
CA LYS A 148 -14.20 13.11 17.87
C LYS A 148 -14.38 13.65 16.47
N SER A 149 -13.69 14.73 16.13
CA SER A 149 -13.65 15.30 14.79
C SER A 149 -12.99 14.35 13.79
N ALA A 150 -12.03 13.51 14.19
CA ALA A 150 -11.40 12.52 13.31
C ALA A 150 -12.40 11.49 12.80
N ARG A 151 -13.27 10.98 13.67
CA ARG A 151 -14.38 10.07 13.28
C ARG A 151 -15.37 10.77 12.35
N GLU A 152 -15.76 12.01 12.65
CA GLU A 152 -16.62 12.82 11.80
C GLU A 152 -15.97 13.12 10.45
N ALA A 153 -14.65 13.38 10.42
CA ALA A 153 -13.88 13.60 9.20
C ALA A 153 -13.84 12.34 8.31
N GLY A 154 -13.62 11.16 8.89
CA GLY A 154 -13.71 9.88 8.17
C GLY A 154 -15.05 9.68 7.51
N ARG A 155 -16.15 9.93 8.27
CA ARG A 155 -17.52 9.86 7.75
C ARG A 155 -17.76 10.87 6.63
N ALA A 156 -17.34 12.11 6.80
CA ALA A 156 -17.54 13.17 5.82
C ALA A 156 -16.77 12.89 4.52
N ALA A 157 -15.52 12.46 4.63
CA ALA A 157 -14.67 12.16 3.49
C ALA A 157 -15.25 11.04 2.62
N ILE A 158 -15.67 9.91 3.22
CA ILE A 158 -16.25 8.81 2.45
C ILE A 158 -17.62 9.15 1.88
N THR A 159 -18.44 9.92 2.59
CA THR A 159 -19.73 10.38 2.07
C THR A 159 -19.55 11.26 0.84
N GLU A 160 -18.59 12.19 0.89
CA GLU A 160 -18.23 13.03 -0.26
C GLU A 160 -17.67 12.19 -1.42
N ALA A 161 -16.83 11.21 -1.15
CA ALA A 161 -16.27 10.33 -2.17
C ALA A 161 -17.36 9.55 -2.92
N ILE A 162 -18.31 8.96 -2.21
CA ILE A 162 -19.46 8.26 -2.81
C ILE A 162 -20.30 9.24 -3.65
N SER A 163 -20.56 10.43 -3.13
CA SER A 163 -21.28 11.47 -3.88
C SER A 163 -20.56 11.88 -5.17
N ASN A 164 -19.21 12.03 -5.11
CA ASN A 164 -18.39 12.40 -6.27
C ASN A 164 -18.26 11.28 -7.30
N ALA A 165 -18.41 10.01 -6.90
CA ALA A 165 -18.56 8.89 -7.82
C ALA A 165 -19.89 8.93 -8.59
N GLY A 166 -20.90 9.65 -8.09
CA GLY A 166 -22.24 9.72 -8.70
C GLY A 166 -23.00 8.40 -8.66
N LEU A 167 -22.63 7.51 -7.75
CA LEU A 167 -23.25 6.19 -7.55
C LEU A 167 -23.84 6.09 -6.14
N ASP A 168 -24.91 5.33 -6.03
CA ASP A 168 -25.50 4.97 -4.74
C ASP A 168 -24.98 3.60 -4.28
N GLY A 169 -24.78 3.44 -2.97
CA GLY A 169 -24.41 2.16 -2.38
C GLY A 169 -22.98 2.11 -1.85
N LYS A 170 -22.52 0.88 -1.56
CA LYS A 170 -21.18 0.62 -1.01
C LYS A 170 -20.16 0.50 -2.13
N PRO A 171 -18.99 1.13 -2.01
CA PRO A 171 -17.88 0.85 -2.91
C PRO A 171 -17.35 -0.57 -2.73
N ASP A 172 -16.68 -1.09 -3.76
CA ASP A 172 -16.04 -2.41 -3.70
C ASP A 172 -14.75 -2.37 -2.88
N ILE A 173 -14.07 -1.22 -2.86
CA ILE A 173 -12.87 -0.97 -2.07
C ILE A 173 -12.68 0.54 -1.88
N VAL A 174 -12.03 0.92 -0.79
CA VAL A 174 -11.70 2.33 -0.48
C VAL A 174 -10.18 2.48 -0.35
N LEU A 175 -9.62 3.52 -0.97
CA LEU A 175 -8.26 3.97 -0.69
C LEU A 175 -8.30 5.09 0.34
N ILE A 176 -7.29 5.15 1.23
CA ILE A 176 -7.16 6.17 2.26
C ILE A 176 -5.76 6.75 2.35
N THR A 177 -5.67 8.06 2.54
CA THR A 177 -4.48 8.75 3.01
C THR A 177 -4.89 9.68 4.15
N ALA A 178 -4.36 9.47 5.35
CA ALA A 178 -4.75 10.20 6.54
C ALA A 178 -3.56 10.92 7.19
N SER A 179 -3.83 11.90 8.05
CA SER A 179 -2.82 12.40 8.98
C SER A 179 -2.54 11.36 10.07
N PRO A 180 -1.27 11.15 10.45
CA PRO A 180 -0.94 10.28 11.58
C PRO A 180 -1.57 10.77 12.89
N GLY A 181 -2.05 9.83 13.72
CA GLY A 181 -2.46 10.12 15.10
C GLY A 181 -3.89 9.68 15.45
N HIS A 182 -4.78 9.56 14.49
CA HIS A 182 -6.23 9.30 14.70
C HIS A 182 -6.79 8.23 13.75
N GLU A 183 -5.96 7.31 13.31
CA GLU A 183 -6.28 6.39 12.23
C GLU A 183 -7.46 5.48 12.57
N GLU A 184 -7.52 4.98 13.82
CA GLU A 184 -8.58 4.08 14.27
C GLU A 184 -9.95 4.79 14.31
N GLU A 185 -9.99 6.07 14.73
CA GLU A 185 -11.21 6.88 14.74
C GLU A 185 -11.68 7.23 13.33
N ILE A 186 -10.73 7.51 12.41
CA ILE A 186 -11.04 7.77 11.01
C ILE A 186 -11.66 6.52 10.37
N LEU A 187 -11.03 5.35 10.55
CA LEU A 187 -11.57 4.08 10.04
C LEU A 187 -12.97 3.81 10.59
N SER A 188 -13.19 4.00 11.89
CA SER A 188 -14.53 3.84 12.48
C SER A 188 -15.56 4.78 11.86
N GLY A 189 -15.18 6.02 11.52
CA GLY A 189 -16.07 6.96 10.83
C GLY A 189 -16.39 6.54 9.39
N ILE A 190 -15.45 5.98 8.69
CA ILE A 190 -15.62 5.42 7.33
C ILE A 190 -16.58 4.22 7.40
N GLU A 191 -16.34 3.28 8.31
CA GLU A 191 -17.13 2.06 8.49
C GLU A 191 -18.59 2.33 8.86
N GLU A 192 -18.90 3.41 9.56
CA GLU A 192 -20.27 3.84 9.82
C GLU A 192 -21.07 4.11 8.54
N VAL A 193 -20.42 4.46 7.44
CA VAL A 193 -21.07 4.76 6.16
C VAL A 193 -21.10 3.53 5.25
N ILE A 194 -19.96 2.84 5.12
CA ILE A 194 -19.82 1.75 4.15
C ILE A 194 -20.00 0.34 4.76
N GLY A 195 -19.97 0.22 6.09
CA GLY A 195 -19.96 -1.06 6.82
C GLY A 195 -18.54 -1.63 6.98
N GLU A 196 -18.42 -2.59 7.91
CA GLU A 196 -17.15 -3.23 8.27
C GLU A 196 -16.66 -4.26 7.22
N ASP A 197 -17.50 -4.57 6.24
CA ASP A 197 -17.26 -5.56 5.18
C ASP A 197 -16.56 -4.98 3.94
N VAL A 198 -16.54 -3.67 3.78
CA VAL A 198 -15.85 -3.00 2.68
C VAL A 198 -14.37 -2.79 3.03
N PRO A 199 -13.43 -3.31 2.22
CA PRO A 199 -12.02 -3.17 2.50
C PRO A 199 -11.52 -1.72 2.33
N VAL A 200 -10.73 -1.24 3.30
CA VAL A 200 -10.06 0.08 3.26
C VAL A 200 -8.55 -0.15 3.24
N PHE A 201 -7.85 0.41 2.25
CA PHE A 201 -6.40 0.27 2.09
C PHE A 201 -5.72 1.62 1.92
N GLY A 202 -4.57 1.77 2.55
CA GLY A 202 -3.77 2.96 2.40
C GLY A 202 -2.77 3.15 3.53
N GLY A 203 -2.47 4.41 3.85
CA GLY A 203 -1.53 4.72 4.91
C GLY A 203 -1.60 6.17 5.34
N SER A 204 -1.00 6.45 6.49
CA SER A 204 -0.84 7.82 6.97
C SER A 204 0.24 8.52 6.16
N ALA A 205 -0.07 9.71 5.63
CA ALA A 205 0.88 10.52 4.90
C ALA A 205 2.15 10.76 5.71
N ALA A 206 3.29 10.81 5.06
CA ALA A 206 4.58 10.92 5.72
C ALA A 206 5.36 12.15 5.27
N ASP A 207 6.29 12.58 6.10
CA ASP A 207 7.35 13.51 5.76
C ASP A 207 8.74 12.84 5.92
N ASN A 208 9.80 13.59 5.65
CA ASN A 208 11.16 13.04 5.70
C ASN A 208 11.74 12.92 7.12
N THR A 209 11.12 13.58 8.12
CA THR A 209 11.75 13.83 9.44
C THR A 209 10.81 13.67 10.64
N ILE A 210 9.54 13.32 10.43
CA ILE A 210 8.50 13.23 11.49
C ILE A 210 8.27 14.59 12.18
N GLU A 211 8.21 15.66 11.39
CA GLU A 211 8.02 17.04 11.88
C GLU A 211 6.60 17.58 11.66
N GLY A 212 5.68 16.77 11.13
CA GLY A 212 4.30 17.20 10.86
C GLY A 212 4.12 17.97 9.57
N LYS A 213 5.03 17.79 8.61
CA LYS A 213 4.97 18.45 7.30
C LYS A 213 4.15 17.69 6.25
N TRP A 214 3.67 16.50 6.60
CA TRP A 214 2.85 15.67 5.72
C TRP A 214 1.58 16.37 5.23
N LYS A 215 1.07 15.94 4.07
CA LYS A 215 -0.13 16.47 3.43
C LYS A 215 -0.97 15.34 2.85
N GLN A 216 -2.30 15.55 2.84
CA GLN A 216 -3.28 14.71 2.17
C GLN A 216 -3.94 15.51 1.07
N ILE A 217 -4.25 14.87 -0.07
CA ILE A 217 -4.79 15.52 -1.28
C ILE A 217 -6.14 14.90 -1.60
N ALA A 218 -7.19 15.74 -1.67
CA ALA A 218 -8.50 15.36 -2.18
C ALA A 218 -9.01 16.44 -3.16
N ASN A 219 -8.96 16.13 -4.44
CA ASN A 219 -9.27 17.03 -5.54
C ASN A 219 -8.41 18.32 -5.48
N ASP A 220 -9.01 19.48 -5.34
CA ASP A 220 -8.34 20.78 -5.23
C ASP A 220 -7.92 21.17 -3.79
N ARG A 221 -8.15 20.28 -2.82
CA ARG A 221 -7.87 20.54 -1.41
C ARG A 221 -6.62 19.79 -0.92
N VAL A 222 -5.77 20.52 -0.20
CA VAL A 222 -4.58 20.00 0.46
C VAL A 222 -4.72 20.20 1.96
N TYR A 223 -4.71 19.11 2.71
CA TYR A 223 -4.84 19.12 4.16
C TYR A 223 -3.48 18.96 4.84
N SER A 224 -3.30 19.66 5.97
CA SER A 224 -2.16 19.44 6.90
C SER A 224 -2.53 18.48 8.03
N ASN A 225 -3.79 18.47 8.41
CA ASN A 225 -4.37 17.54 9.38
C ASN A 225 -5.74 17.10 8.84
N GLY A 226 -5.76 16.05 8.03
CA GLY A 226 -6.98 15.65 7.35
C GLY A 226 -6.95 14.19 6.90
N VAL A 227 -7.99 13.83 6.20
CA VAL A 227 -8.16 12.54 5.54
C VAL A 227 -8.61 12.76 4.10
N SER A 228 -8.02 12.01 3.19
CA SER A 228 -8.45 11.85 1.80
C SER A 228 -8.80 10.41 1.55
N VAL A 229 -9.89 10.16 0.85
CA VAL A 229 -10.32 8.81 0.47
C VAL A 229 -10.74 8.77 -0.99
N THR A 230 -10.61 7.60 -1.61
CA THR A 230 -11.21 7.28 -2.90
C THR A 230 -12.17 6.11 -2.73
N ALA A 231 -13.43 6.32 -3.06
CA ALA A 231 -14.40 5.24 -3.24
C ALA A 231 -14.25 4.65 -4.66
N ILE A 232 -14.05 3.35 -4.76
CA ILE A 232 -13.87 2.64 -6.03
C ILE A 232 -15.04 1.67 -6.21
N PHE A 233 -15.73 1.81 -7.34
CA PHE A 233 -16.79 0.91 -7.79
C PHE A 233 -16.34 0.26 -9.10
N THR A 234 -16.34 -1.07 -9.18
CA THR A 234 -15.83 -1.76 -10.36
C THR A 234 -16.46 -3.14 -10.56
N SER A 235 -16.59 -3.53 -11.83
CA SER A 235 -16.91 -4.90 -12.21
C SER A 235 -15.66 -5.75 -12.47
N MET A 236 -14.46 -5.16 -12.40
CA MET A 236 -13.19 -5.86 -12.57
C MET A 236 -12.81 -6.65 -11.31
N LYS A 237 -11.93 -7.62 -11.47
CA LYS A 237 -11.36 -8.34 -10.31
C LYS A 237 -10.53 -7.40 -9.45
N ILE A 238 -10.65 -7.50 -8.14
CA ILE A 238 -9.81 -6.82 -7.17
C ILE A 238 -9.06 -7.85 -6.35
N GLY A 239 -7.74 -7.73 -6.32
CA GLY A 239 -6.90 -8.47 -5.39
C GLY A 239 -6.26 -7.51 -4.39
N TYR A 240 -6.15 -7.93 -3.15
CA TYR A 240 -5.48 -7.13 -2.12
C TYR A 240 -4.79 -8.01 -1.09
N ALA A 241 -3.72 -7.47 -0.50
CA ALA A 241 -3.03 -8.09 0.63
C ALA A 241 -2.53 -6.99 1.59
N PHE A 242 -2.55 -7.32 2.87
CA PHE A 242 -2.07 -6.47 3.96
C PHE A 242 -1.28 -7.32 4.95
N GLU A 243 -0.01 -7.02 5.15
CA GLU A 243 0.88 -7.88 5.91
C GLU A 243 2.01 -7.12 6.60
N SER A 244 2.30 -7.48 7.84
CA SER A 244 3.52 -7.08 8.51
C SER A 244 4.73 -7.92 8.04
N GLY A 245 4.54 -9.21 7.79
CA GLY A 245 5.55 -10.14 7.28
C GLY A 245 6.66 -10.51 8.27
N TYR A 246 6.51 -10.14 9.54
CA TYR A 246 7.46 -10.49 10.61
C TYR A 246 7.26 -11.91 11.12
N LEU A 247 8.32 -12.49 11.66
CA LEU A 247 8.29 -13.79 12.34
C LEU A 247 7.79 -13.59 13.76
N ILE A 248 6.77 -14.38 14.15
CA ILE A 248 6.26 -14.40 15.52
C ILE A 248 7.25 -15.13 16.42
N MET A 249 7.62 -14.50 17.54
CA MET A 249 8.52 -15.06 18.54
C MET A 249 7.73 -15.70 19.69
N GLU A 250 8.38 -16.51 20.54
CA GLU A 250 7.73 -17.18 21.67
C GLU A 250 7.39 -16.25 22.85
N LYS A 251 7.99 -15.04 22.90
CA LYS A 251 7.80 -14.07 23.98
C LYS A 251 6.44 -13.37 23.84
N GLU A 252 5.53 -13.62 24.76
CA GLU A 252 4.22 -12.98 24.83
C GLU A 252 3.86 -12.57 26.27
N GLY A 253 2.92 -11.65 26.43
CA GLY A 253 2.40 -11.18 27.71
C GLY A 253 1.09 -10.43 27.54
N VAL A 254 0.53 -9.97 28.66
CA VAL A 254 -0.70 -9.18 28.70
C VAL A 254 -0.38 -7.74 29.08
N ILE A 255 -0.89 -6.77 28.36
CA ILE A 255 -0.85 -5.36 28.77
C ILE A 255 -1.72 -5.21 30.02
N THR A 256 -1.12 -4.93 31.15
CA THR A 256 -1.83 -4.79 32.43
C THR A 256 -2.09 -3.33 32.79
N LYS A 257 -1.42 -2.39 32.11
CA LYS A 257 -1.66 -0.96 32.26
C LYS A 257 -1.24 -0.20 31.00
N SER A 258 -2.18 0.58 30.44
CA SER A 258 -1.99 1.41 29.25
C SER A 258 -2.79 2.72 29.33
N SER A 259 -2.52 3.63 28.40
CA SER A 259 -3.35 4.82 28.14
C SER A 259 -3.08 5.32 26.71
N GLY A 260 -4.08 5.27 25.85
CA GLY A 260 -3.95 5.63 24.44
C GLY A 260 -2.82 4.84 23.77
N ARG A 261 -1.84 5.53 23.23
CA ARG A 261 -0.68 4.94 22.55
C ARG A 261 0.53 4.76 23.47
N ARG A 262 0.30 4.32 24.73
CA ARG A 262 1.35 4.12 25.72
C ARG A 262 1.11 2.88 26.57
N ILE A 263 2.12 2.01 26.63
CA ILE A 263 2.14 0.80 27.46
C ILE A 263 2.97 1.09 28.71
N TYR A 264 2.36 1.02 29.89
CA TYR A 264 3.04 1.19 31.18
C TYR A 264 3.53 -0.14 31.73
N GLU A 265 2.69 -1.20 31.65
CA GLU A 265 2.99 -2.48 32.24
C GLU A 265 2.58 -3.64 31.32
N ILE A 266 3.43 -4.68 31.31
CA ILE A 266 3.15 -6.00 30.72
C ILE A 266 3.33 -7.02 31.85
N ASP A 267 2.29 -7.85 32.10
CA ASP A 267 2.25 -8.85 33.18
C ASP A 267 2.60 -8.26 34.58
N GLY A 268 2.13 -7.03 34.87
CA GLY A 268 2.38 -6.32 36.12
C GLY A 268 3.81 -5.81 36.32
N LYS A 269 4.64 -5.85 35.28
CA LYS A 269 6.02 -5.33 35.30
C LYS A 269 6.15 -4.13 34.37
N PRO A 270 7.08 -3.18 34.62
CA PRO A 270 7.32 -2.06 33.73
C PRO A 270 7.56 -2.52 32.29
N ALA A 271 6.80 -1.98 31.31
CA ALA A 271 6.80 -2.44 29.94
C ALA A 271 8.18 -2.42 29.27
N ALA A 272 8.96 -1.36 29.54
CA ALA A 272 10.31 -1.23 29.01
C ALA A 272 11.28 -2.32 29.52
N ASP A 273 11.11 -2.76 30.78
CA ASP A 273 11.95 -3.82 31.31
C ASP A 273 11.63 -5.17 30.71
N VAL A 274 10.34 -5.47 30.52
CA VAL A 274 9.87 -6.67 29.83
C VAL A 274 10.36 -6.69 28.39
N TYR A 275 10.20 -5.58 27.67
CA TYR A 275 10.63 -5.46 26.28
C TYR A 275 12.16 -5.58 26.13
N ASN A 276 12.91 -5.00 27.08
CA ASN A 276 14.37 -5.14 27.12
C ASN A 276 14.82 -6.58 27.34
N GLU A 277 14.14 -7.29 28.24
CA GLU A 277 14.37 -8.73 28.48
C GLU A 277 14.05 -9.54 27.19
N TRP A 278 12.88 -9.31 26.59
CA TRP A 278 12.44 -10.03 25.40
C TRP A 278 13.40 -9.85 24.22
N THR A 279 13.92 -8.64 24.05
CA THR A 279 14.88 -8.31 22.97
C THR A 279 16.34 -8.62 23.33
N SER A 280 16.59 -9.18 24.56
CA SER A 280 17.94 -9.43 25.08
C SER A 280 18.83 -8.17 25.04
N GLY A 281 18.26 -7.01 25.34
CA GLY A 281 18.95 -5.72 25.36
C GLY A 281 19.28 -5.13 23.98
N LYS A 282 18.88 -5.75 22.88
CA LYS A 282 19.25 -5.32 21.51
C LYS A 282 18.65 -3.97 21.10
N VAL A 283 17.48 -3.62 21.63
CA VAL A 283 16.77 -2.39 21.26
C VAL A 283 17.23 -1.21 22.10
N PHE A 284 17.20 -1.32 23.44
CA PHE A 284 17.55 -0.19 24.28
C PHE A 284 18.47 -0.53 25.47
N GLY A 285 19.08 -1.69 25.52
CA GLY A 285 19.93 -2.18 26.63
C GLY A 285 21.02 -1.22 27.06
N LYS A 286 21.60 -0.43 26.14
CA LYS A 286 22.59 0.63 26.48
C LYS A 286 22.04 1.75 27.36
N TYR A 287 20.71 1.90 27.44
CA TYR A 287 20.02 2.90 28.26
C TYR A 287 19.32 2.29 29.50
N ALA A 288 19.39 0.96 29.66
CA ALA A 288 18.61 0.22 30.64
C ALA A 288 18.86 0.68 32.12
N ASN A 289 20.07 1.15 32.42
CA ASN A 289 20.46 1.65 33.74
C ASN A 289 20.17 3.15 33.95
N GLN A 290 19.66 3.86 32.97
CA GLN A 290 19.28 5.27 33.09
C GLN A 290 17.88 5.37 33.69
N THR A 291 17.64 6.38 34.52
CA THR A 291 16.41 6.53 35.33
C THR A 291 15.60 7.79 34.97
N SER A 292 16.02 8.56 33.96
CA SER A 292 15.30 9.77 33.56
C SER A 292 15.53 10.09 32.09
N GLY A 293 14.57 10.79 31.50
CA GLY A 293 14.57 11.20 30.11
C GLY A 293 13.73 10.29 29.21
N LYS A 294 13.66 10.65 27.92
CA LYS A 294 13.01 9.89 26.85
C LYS A 294 14.08 9.41 25.87
N VAL A 295 14.02 8.16 25.47
CA VAL A 295 14.94 7.55 24.50
C VAL A 295 14.14 7.07 23.30
N THR A 296 14.43 7.58 22.11
CA THR A 296 13.86 7.09 20.86
C THR A 296 14.52 5.76 20.49
N ILE A 297 13.70 4.76 20.20
CA ILE A 297 14.14 3.39 19.89
C ILE A 297 13.70 2.92 18.49
N LEU A 298 13.04 3.78 17.72
CA LEU A 298 12.44 3.51 16.40
C LEU A 298 13.27 2.58 15.51
N ALA A 299 14.48 2.97 15.19
CA ALA A 299 15.32 2.24 14.22
C ALA A 299 15.62 0.79 14.65
N ASN A 300 15.90 0.56 15.95
CA ASN A 300 16.16 -0.78 16.43
C ASN A 300 14.86 -1.57 16.65
N ALA A 301 13.79 -0.90 17.08
CA ALA A 301 12.48 -1.51 17.29
C ALA A 301 11.82 -1.97 15.98
N THR A 302 12.20 -1.39 14.84
CA THR A 302 11.77 -1.87 13.52
C THR A 302 12.09 -3.35 13.30
N PHE A 303 13.19 -3.86 13.85
CA PHE A 303 13.54 -5.28 13.73
C PHE A 303 12.92 -6.18 14.82
N TYR A 304 12.35 -5.56 15.87
CA TYR A 304 11.77 -6.23 17.03
C TYR A 304 10.43 -5.63 17.44
N PRO A 305 9.46 -5.51 16.51
CA PRO A 305 8.17 -4.92 16.88
C PRO A 305 7.38 -5.83 17.83
N LEU A 306 6.39 -5.23 18.45
CA LEU A 306 5.34 -5.97 19.17
C LEU A 306 4.18 -6.24 18.19
N ALA A 307 3.30 -7.17 18.55
CA ALA A 307 2.03 -7.38 17.86
C ALA A 307 0.90 -7.58 18.86
N LYS A 308 -0.27 -6.99 18.58
CA LYS A 308 -1.51 -7.39 19.26
C LYS A 308 -1.99 -8.71 18.68
N LYS A 309 -2.34 -9.66 19.55
CA LYS A 309 -2.91 -10.94 19.18
C LYS A 309 -4.43 -10.83 19.20
N VAL A 310 -5.05 -10.93 18.01
CA VAL A 310 -6.49 -10.82 17.84
C VAL A 310 -7.03 -12.15 17.29
N VAL A 311 -8.16 -12.61 17.83
CA VAL A 311 -8.87 -13.77 17.30
C VAL A 311 -10.02 -13.26 16.45
N GLY A 312 -10.00 -13.56 15.17
CA GLY A 312 -11.04 -13.18 14.23
C GLY A 312 -12.33 -13.98 14.39
N VAL A 313 -13.40 -13.55 13.74
CA VAL A 313 -14.68 -14.28 13.70
C VAL A 313 -14.57 -15.64 13.02
N ASP A 314 -13.52 -15.87 12.25
CA ASP A 314 -13.14 -17.14 11.62
C ASP A 314 -12.40 -18.08 12.58
N ASN A 315 -12.23 -17.71 13.86
CA ASN A 315 -11.44 -18.37 14.90
C ASN A 315 -9.94 -18.49 14.60
N LYS A 316 -9.42 -17.76 13.63
CA LYS A 316 -7.97 -17.68 13.39
C LYS A 316 -7.34 -16.57 14.24
N THR A 317 -6.07 -16.79 14.57
CA THR A 317 -5.27 -15.77 15.25
C THR A 317 -4.59 -14.87 14.23
N HIS A 318 -4.79 -13.57 14.39
CA HIS A 318 -4.14 -12.53 13.60
C HIS A 318 -3.23 -11.69 14.49
N TYR A 319 -2.22 -11.08 13.89
CA TYR A 319 -1.22 -10.29 14.59
C TYR A 319 -1.16 -8.90 13.99
N ILE A 320 -1.61 -7.89 14.74
CA ILE A 320 -1.58 -6.48 14.35
C ILE A 320 -0.29 -5.87 14.86
N SER A 321 0.56 -5.44 13.96
CA SER A 321 1.91 -4.96 14.27
C SER A 321 1.90 -3.62 15.01
N ILE A 322 2.70 -3.51 16.05
CA ILE A 322 2.88 -2.33 16.89
C ILE A 322 4.35 -1.91 16.83
N HIS A 323 4.63 -0.68 16.39
CA HIS A 323 5.98 -0.13 16.39
C HIS A 323 6.26 0.63 17.68
N PRO A 324 7.17 0.16 18.56
CA PRO A 324 7.63 0.94 19.70
C PRO A 324 8.44 2.16 19.24
N GLU A 325 8.00 3.34 19.66
CA GLU A 325 8.62 4.63 19.30
C GLU A 325 9.78 4.97 20.24
N SER A 326 9.46 4.96 21.55
CA SER A 326 10.36 5.48 22.55
C SER A 326 10.08 4.86 23.93
N VAL A 327 11.10 4.92 24.79
CA VAL A 327 11.01 4.56 26.20
C VAL A 327 11.11 5.82 27.05
N ASN A 328 10.17 6.00 27.99
CA ASN A 328 10.31 6.95 29.08
C ASN A 328 11.05 6.26 30.24
N LEU A 329 12.23 6.75 30.54
CA LEU A 329 13.11 6.11 31.54
C LEU A 329 12.65 6.34 33.01
N SER A 330 11.80 7.36 33.25
CA SER A 330 11.33 7.69 34.60
C SER A 330 10.25 6.74 35.11
N ASP A 331 9.31 6.36 34.25
CA ASP A 331 8.21 5.44 34.58
C ASP A 331 8.30 4.10 33.83
N ARG A 332 9.36 3.90 33.04
CA ARG A 332 9.65 2.68 32.30
C ARG A 332 8.54 2.27 31.31
N SER A 333 7.75 3.23 30.82
CA SER A 333 6.73 3.00 29.81
C SER A 333 7.28 3.06 28.39
N ILE A 334 6.54 2.47 27.45
CA ILE A 334 6.84 2.49 26.01
C ILE A 334 5.74 3.28 25.30
N SER A 335 6.11 4.28 24.49
CA SER A 335 5.21 4.90 23.53
C SER A 335 5.18 4.07 22.23
N VAL A 336 4.00 3.96 21.62
CA VAL A 336 3.74 3.20 20.39
C VAL A 336 2.88 4.03 19.42
N PHE A 337 2.69 3.57 18.18
CA PHE A 337 1.92 4.33 17.18
C PHE A 337 0.52 3.77 16.88
N VAL A 338 0.04 2.81 17.67
CA VAL A 338 -1.34 2.31 17.61
C VAL A 338 -2.00 2.41 18.98
N ASN A 339 -3.32 2.49 19.04
CA ASN A 339 -4.05 2.45 20.29
C ASN A 339 -3.93 1.08 20.95
N VAL A 340 -3.70 1.09 22.26
CA VAL A 340 -3.56 -0.12 23.09
C VAL A 340 -4.45 -0.03 24.31
N SER A 341 -4.90 -1.18 24.81
CA SER A 341 -5.81 -1.28 25.95
C SER A 341 -5.37 -2.33 26.95
N ASP A 342 -5.76 -2.13 28.22
CA ASP A 342 -5.55 -3.11 29.26
C ASP A 342 -6.28 -4.42 28.92
N GLY A 343 -5.61 -5.54 29.15
CA GLY A 343 -6.08 -6.88 28.85
C GLY A 343 -5.70 -7.39 27.45
N GLU A 344 -5.18 -6.54 26.56
CA GLU A 344 -4.70 -6.99 25.24
C GLU A 344 -3.45 -7.88 25.39
N ARG A 345 -3.40 -8.94 24.58
CA ARG A 345 -2.21 -9.79 24.49
C ARG A 345 -1.24 -9.22 23.47
N VAL A 346 0.01 -9.10 23.86
CA VAL A 346 1.11 -8.67 22.99
C VAL A 346 2.16 -9.75 22.88
N GLN A 347 2.75 -9.85 21.71
CA GLN A 347 3.77 -10.84 21.36
C GLN A 347 4.93 -10.15 20.65
N LEU A 348 6.16 -10.57 20.94
CA LEU A 348 7.34 -10.08 20.26
C LEU A 348 7.37 -10.64 18.83
N MET A 349 7.73 -9.81 17.88
CA MET A 349 8.05 -10.23 16.52
C MET A 349 9.53 -9.94 16.19
N HIS A 350 10.02 -10.55 15.14
CA HIS A 350 11.37 -10.32 14.62
C HIS A 350 11.40 -10.29 13.11
N GLY A 351 12.17 -9.37 12.54
CA GLY A 351 12.43 -9.27 11.11
C GLY A 351 13.88 -8.91 10.83
N THR A 352 14.30 -9.13 9.59
CA THR A 352 15.56 -8.63 9.02
C THR A 352 15.24 -7.77 7.81
N TRP A 353 16.19 -6.97 7.37
CA TRP A 353 15.96 -6.11 6.20
C TRP A 353 15.66 -6.94 4.93
N GLU A 354 16.21 -8.17 4.80
CA GLU A 354 15.92 -9.07 3.70
C GLU A 354 14.45 -9.52 3.72
N ILE A 355 13.93 -9.87 4.89
CA ILE A 355 12.50 -10.20 5.07
C ILE A 355 11.63 -9.00 4.68
N LEU A 356 12.01 -7.80 5.13
CA LEU A 356 11.28 -6.57 4.83
C LEU A 356 11.29 -6.24 3.34
N LEU A 357 12.43 -6.39 2.67
CA LEU A 357 12.56 -6.18 1.22
C LEU A 357 11.75 -7.22 0.43
N ASN A 358 11.79 -8.50 0.84
CA ASN A 358 11.11 -9.58 0.12
C ASN A 358 9.58 -9.43 0.10
N ARG A 359 9.00 -8.58 0.95
CA ARG A 359 7.58 -8.23 0.91
C ARG A 359 7.17 -7.57 -0.41
N GLY A 360 8.12 -6.94 -1.13
CA GLY A 360 7.90 -6.46 -2.50
C GLY A 360 7.49 -7.58 -3.47
N GLN A 361 7.76 -8.83 -3.16
CA GLN A 361 7.32 -9.99 -3.93
C GLN A 361 6.15 -10.73 -3.27
N THR A 362 6.25 -11.02 -1.97
CA THR A 362 5.28 -11.91 -1.29
C THR A 362 3.90 -11.29 -1.14
N THR A 363 3.81 -10.00 -0.82
CA THR A 363 2.51 -9.33 -0.65
C THR A 363 1.77 -9.14 -1.99
N PRO A 364 2.41 -8.69 -3.09
CA PRO A 364 1.77 -8.69 -4.40
C PRO A 364 1.31 -10.07 -4.88
N ALA A 365 2.10 -11.12 -4.64
CA ALA A 365 1.71 -12.48 -5.02
C ALA A 365 0.43 -12.93 -4.31
N LYS A 366 0.29 -12.64 -3.00
CA LYS A 366 -0.93 -12.94 -2.24
C LYS A 366 -2.14 -12.12 -2.72
N ALA A 367 -1.92 -10.87 -3.11
CA ALA A 367 -2.99 -10.04 -3.66
C ALA A 367 -3.52 -10.61 -4.98
N LEU A 368 -2.64 -11.03 -5.88
CA LEU A 368 -3.03 -11.69 -7.13
C LEU A 368 -3.79 -13.00 -6.87
N GLU A 369 -3.28 -13.85 -5.98
CA GLU A 369 -3.93 -15.09 -5.58
C GLU A 369 -5.33 -14.82 -5.03
N LYS A 370 -5.48 -13.88 -4.10
CA LYS A 370 -6.76 -13.53 -3.48
C LYS A 370 -7.77 -12.97 -4.48
N GLY A 371 -7.32 -12.14 -5.43
CA GLY A 371 -8.16 -11.60 -6.50
C GLY A 371 -8.46 -12.60 -7.62
N ASN A 372 -7.84 -13.79 -7.61
CA ASN A 372 -7.84 -14.71 -8.72
C ASN A 372 -7.50 -14.01 -10.05
N ILE A 373 -6.41 -13.21 -10.01
CA ILE A 373 -5.89 -12.42 -11.12
C ILE A 373 -4.62 -13.10 -11.63
N GLU A 374 -4.62 -13.51 -12.89
CA GLU A 374 -3.43 -14.10 -13.52
C GLU A 374 -2.43 -13.02 -13.93
N LYS A 375 -1.16 -13.40 -13.99
CA LYS A 375 -0.11 -12.50 -14.49
C LYS A 375 -0.39 -12.16 -15.95
N GLY A 376 -0.64 -10.90 -16.24
CA GLY A 376 -1.04 -10.40 -17.57
C GLY A 376 -2.49 -9.94 -17.63
N GLU A 377 -3.33 -10.31 -16.66
CA GLU A 377 -4.67 -9.73 -16.48
C GLU A 377 -4.63 -8.43 -15.66
N THR A 378 -3.59 -8.20 -14.86
CA THR A 378 -3.46 -7.00 -14.02
C THR A 378 -3.43 -5.73 -14.87
N ALA A 379 -4.36 -4.82 -14.63
CA ALA A 379 -4.39 -3.50 -15.24
C ALA A 379 -3.45 -2.52 -14.52
N PHE A 380 -3.47 -2.51 -13.18
CA PHE A 380 -2.59 -1.67 -12.35
C PHE A 380 -2.49 -2.16 -10.91
N GLY A 381 -1.49 -1.62 -10.18
CA GLY A 381 -1.31 -1.81 -8.75
C GLY A 381 -1.09 -0.51 -7.98
N ILE A 382 -1.55 -0.48 -6.72
CA ILE A 382 -1.28 0.62 -5.78
C ILE A 382 -0.58 -0.01 -4.56
N TYR A 383 0.67 0.38 -4.31
CA TYR A 383 1.54 -0.23 -3.30
C TYR A 383 1.83 0.74 -2.16
N ILE A 384 1.51 0.33 -0.95
CA ILE A 384 1.73 1.10 0.28
C ILE A 384 2.78 0.37 1.11
N PHE A 385 3.81 1.08 1.54
CA PHE A 385 4.93 0.48 2.27
C PHE A 385 5.35 1.37 3.44
N CYS A 386 5.50 0.80 4.64
CA CYS A 386 5.89 1.58 5.81
C CYS A 386 7.27 2.22 5.64
N ALA A 387 7.36 3.51 5.92
CA ALA A 387 8.60 4.26 5.91
C ALA A 387 9.64 3.71 6.91
N GLY A 388 9.20 3.26 8.08
CA GLY A 388 10.08 2.64 9.07
C GLY A 388 10.78 1.39 8.52
N THR A 389 10.06 0.58 7.74
CA THR A 389 10.63 -0.60 7.10
C THR A 389 11.52 -0.25 5.91
N LEU A 390 11.17 0.77 5.12
CA LEU A 390 12.05 1.27 4.07
C LEU A 390 13.40 1.71 4.63
N LEU A 391 13.38 2.51 5.70
CA LEU A 391 14.60 3.04 6.31
C LEU A 391 15.47 1.95 6.96
N ALA A 392 14.90 0.80 7.31
CA ALA A 392 15.64 -0.37 7.80
C ALA A 392 16.31 -1.19 6.68
N ILE A 393 15.88 -1.03 5.42
CA ILE A 393 16.52 -1.63 4.25
C ILE A 393 17.75 -0.79 3.89
N PRO A 394 18.95 -1.41 3.71
CA PRO A 394 20.14 -0.69 3.27
C PRO A 394 19.88 0.10 1.98
N GLU A 395 20.40 1.31 1.89
CA GLU A 395 20.10 2.23 0.80
C GLU A 395 20.41 1.62 -0.59
N ASN A 396 21.53 0.92 -0.71
CA ASN A 396 21.94 0.22 -1.93
C ASN A 396 21.06 -0.99 -2.31
N GLU A 397 20.12 -1.37 -1.47
CA GLU A 397 19.18 -2.49 -1.69
C GLU A 397 17.78 -2.02 -2.07
N ARG A 398 17.44 -0.73 -1.82
CA ARG A 398 16.08 -0.20 -1.99
C ARG A 398 15.59 -0.22 -3.43
N ASP A 399 16.48 -0.07 -4.42
CA ASP A 399 16.16 -0.17 -5.84
C ASP A 399 15.62 -1.55 -6.26
N LYS A 400 15.82 -2.58 -5.43
CA LYS A 400 15.24 -3.90 -5.67
C LYS A 400 13.74 -3.96 -5.39
N LEU A 401 13.21 -3.08 -4.53
CA LEU A 401 11.80 -3.10 -4.12
C LEU A 401 10.85 -2.94 -5.32
N PRO A 402 10.96 -1.90 -6.16
CA PRO A 402 10.09 -1.75 -7.34
C PRO A 402 10.27 -2.88 -8.35
N LEU A 403 11.46 -3.47 -8.47
CA LEU A 403 11.70 -4.62 -9.35
C LEU A 403 10.92 -5.85 -8.88
N LEU A 404 10.91 -6.13 -7.57
CA LEU A 404 10.16 -7.25 -6.97
C LEU A 404 8.65 -7.08 -7.18
N VAL A 405 8.12 -5.89 -6.92
CA VAL A 405 6.70 -5.57 -7.14
C VAL A 405 6.34 -5.72 -8.61
N GLY A 406 7.06 -5.03 -9.50
CA GLY A 406 6.78 -5.00 -10.94
C GLY A 406 6.89 -6.38 -11.60
N GLN A 407 7.89 -7.19 -11.23
CA GLN A 407 8.04 -8.57 -11.73
C GLN A 407 6.89 -9.46 -11.27
N THR A 408 6.32 -9.21 -10.10
CA THR A 408 5.22 -10.02 -9.56
C THR A 408 3.91 -9.69 -10.24
N ILE A 409 3.53 -8.41 -10.30
CA ILE A 409 2.21 -8.02 -10.86
C ILE A 409 2.21 -7.90 -12.38
N GLY A 410 3.35 -7.59 -13.00
CA GLY A 410 3.47 -7.49 -14.47
C GLY A 410 2.76 -6.29 -15.09
N ALA A 411 2.37 -5.28 -14.31
CA ALA A 411 1.56 -4.12 -14.73
C ALA A 411 2.15 -2.81 -14.19
N PRO A 412 1.69 -1.64 -14.68
CA PRO A 412 2.00 -0.37 -14.06
C PRO A 412 1.58 -0.35 -12.58
N PHE A 413 2.40 0.26 -11.73
CA PHE A 413 2.02 0.52 -10.34
C PHE A 413 2.59 1.84 -9.85
N ILE A 414 1.94 2.38 -8.84
CA ILE A 414 2.41 3.53 -8.07
C ILE A 414 2.54 3.14 -6.60
N GLY A 415 3.52 3.68 -5.90
CA GLY A 415 3.71 3.38 -4.48
C GLY A 415 4.20 4.56 -3.67
N THR A 416 3.88 4.51 -2.37
CA THR A 416 4.20 5.53 -1.37
C THR A 416 4.74 4.91 -0.09
N PHE A 417 5.51 5.69 0.68
CA PHE A 417 6.07 5.30 1.96
C PHE A 417 5.38 6.07 3.09
N THR A 418 4.71 5.35 4.00
CA THR A 418 3.73 5.87 4.96
C THR A 418 4.18 5.76 6.42
N PHE A 419 3.54 6.52 7.31
CA PHE A 419 3.78 6.50 8.77
C PHE A 419 2.75 5.69 9.55
N GLY A 420 2.32 4.60 9.03
CA GLY A 420 1.32 3.69 9.53
C GLY A 420 0.40 3.31 8.38
N GLU A 421 -0.03 2.07 8.40
CA GLU A 421 -0.74 1.47 7.30
C GLU A 421 -2.15 1.08 7.74
N GLN A 422 -3.11 1.27 6.85
CA GLN A 422 -4.48 0.81 7.00
C GLN A 422 -4.74 -0.30 6.00
N GLY A 423 -5.43 -1.35 6.45
CA GLY A 423 -5.75 -2.49 5.61
C GLY A 423 -6.85 -3.37 6.19
N PHE A 424 -7.30 -4.30 5.38
CA PHE A 424 -8.37 -5.22 5.73
C PHE A 424 -7.82 -6.62 6.01
N ILE A 425 -8.15 -7.15 7.18
CA ILE A 425 -7.82 -8.52 7.59
C ILE A 425 -9.12 -9.32 7.66
N GLU A 426 -9.19 -10.39 6.87
CA GLU A 426 -10.36 -11.28 6.89
C GLU A 426 -10.61 -11.83 8.28
N GLY A 427 -11.87 -11.76 8.70
CA GLY A 427 -12.28 -12.16 10.04
C GLY A 427 -12.04 -11.13 11.14
N VAL A 428 -11.30 -10.04 10.88
CA VAL A 428 -11.05 -8.96 11.84
C VAL A 428 -11.71 -7.65 11.40
N GLY A 429 -11.64 -7.31 10.10
CA GLY A 429 -12.12 -6.03 9.54
C GLY A 429 -10.99 -5.09 9.16
N ASN A 430 -11.31 -3.80 9.03
CA ASN A 430 -10.33 -2.75 8.76
C ASN A 430 -9.53 -2.43 10.02
N VAL A 431 -8.22 -2.40 9.90
CA VAL A 431 -7.30 -2.16 11.00
C VAL A 431 -6.25 -1.13 10.64
N HIS A 432 -5.74 -0.45 11.66
CA HIS A 432 -4.52 0.32 11.58
C HIS A 432 -3.38 -0.49 12.24
N GLU A 433 -2.26 -0.61 11.53
CA GLU A 433 -1.04 -1.16 12.10
C GLU A 433 0.20 -0.40 11.62
N ASN A 434 1.33 -0.75 12.17
CA ASN A 434 2.61 -0.16 11.78
C ASN A 434 3.51 -1.20 11.13
N LEU A 435 4.55 -0.74 10.42
CA LEU A 435 5.57 -1.60 9.84
C LEU A 435 5.00 -2.64 8.86
N ALA A 436 3.80 -2.37 8.36
CA ALA A 436 3.14 -3.20 7.36
C ALA A 436 3.41 -2.75 5.93
N ASN A 437 2.90 -3.49 5.02
CA ASN A 437 2.75 -3.10 3.63
C ASN A 437 1.45 -3.67 3.06
N SER A 438 0.90 -2.97 2.12
CA SER A 438 -0.28 -3.42 1.41
C SER A 438 -0.16 -3.17 -0.08
N ILE A 439 -0.94 -3.90 -0.84
CA ILE A 439 -1.15 -3.65 -2.26
C ILE A 439 -2.60 -3.90 -2.61
N VAL A 440 -3.12 -3.07 -3.48
CA VAL A 440 -4.36 -3.31 -4.22
C VAL A 440 -3.97 -3.50 -5.68
N VAL A 441 -4.44 -4.57 -6.30
CA VAL A 441 -4.30 -4.85 -7.73
C VAL A 441 -5.67 -4.97 -8.36
N VAL A 442 -5.82 -4.44 -9.56
CA VAL A 442 -7.06 -4.49 -10.36
C VAL A 442 -6.76 -5.14 -11.68
N GLY A 443 -7.63 -6.11 -12.10
CA GLY A 443 -7.43 -6.88 -13.32
C GLY A 443 -8.70 -7.52 -13.88
#